data_93514db58d2cf3df6887dfdfe9682518
#
_entry.id   93514db58d2cf3df6887dfdfe9682518
#
_cell.length_a   1.000
_cell.length_b   1.000
_cell.length_c   1.000
_cell.angle_alpha   90.00
_cell.angle_beta   90.00
_cell.angle_gamma   90.00
#
_symmetry.space_group_name_H-M   'P 1'
#
loop_
_entity.id
_entity.type
_entity.pdbx_description
1 polymer ?
#
loop_
_entity_poly.entity_id
_entity_poly.type
_entity_poly.pdbx_seq_one_letter_code
_entity_poly.pdbx_strand_id
1 'polypeptide(L)'
;MNSLLFTIISFLVALAILIAVHEFGHFWVARKLGVKVLRFSIGFGKPLWKKTSQVDGTEYVVAAIPLGGYVKMLDEREAPVPEAMQNQAFNRQSLPVRSAIVVAGPLFNFLFAIFAFWLIFVTGDSGLKPLVGKVEEGSLAQQSGFVVGDRITSVSGKATPTWENVVYAMLSQALDKDTLQIGVTNPQQGERQVLLPSQDLATMAEEGQLLTNLGLTPDRPEIPPVIGEIVPGEAADKAGMKAGDRIIRVDDQPVTDWAEWVNYVRERPDQTMLIEVSRERESLIIEVTPKTVIPDQGEPYGRIGAGVEQIPSDLWDDYRAIVRYGPLESVGQAINKSWDLSVLMLRMLGKMIIGEVSVKNLSGPISIADSAGKSASFGLVYFIKFLAVVSISLGVLNLLPIPVLDGGHLFYFLIEAIKGKPLSDRFMEQGQKIGLLILLGVMSLAFYVDLNRFLG
;
A
#
# COMPACT_ATOMS: atom_id res chain seq x y z
N MET A 1 14.43 -5.79 17.14
CA MET A 1 13.33 -4.85 17.46
C MET A 1 12.04 -5.59 17.24
N ASN A 2 11.09 -5.61 18.19
CA ASN A 2 9.84 -6.37 18.02
C ASN A 2 9.19 -5.91 16.71
N SER A 3 8.78 -6.83 15.84
CA SER A 3 8.18 -6.53 14.53
C SER A 3 7.02 -5.53 14.63
N LEU A 4 6.20 -5.64 15.69
CA LEU A 4 5.10 -4.74 15.98
C LEU A 4 5.56 -3.29 16.21
N LEU A 5 6.61 -3.07 17.02
CA LEU A 5 7.13 -1.72 17.29
C LEU A 5 7.67 -1.06 16.02
N PHE A 6 8.36 -1.82 15.17
CA PHE A 6 8.84 -1.34 13.87
C PHE A 6 7.68 -0.93 12.96
N THR A 7 6.62 -1.75 12.88
CA THR A 7 5.40 -1.45 12.12
C THR A 7 4.73 -0.17 12.59
N ILE A 8 4.54 -0.02 13.92
CA ILE A 8 3.94 1.19 14.50
C ILE A 8 4.78 2.43 14.18
N ILE A 9 6.10 2.37 14.35
CA ILE A 9 6.98 3.51 14.05
C ILE A 9 6.90 3.86 12.57
N SER A 10 6.98 2.87 11.68
CA SER A 10 6.89 3.09 10.22
C SER A 10 5.56 3.73 9.83
N PHE A 11 4.46 3.28 10.41
CA PHE A 11 3.14 3.87 10.20
C PHE A 11 3.05 5.31 10.69
N LEU A 12 3.54 5.60 11.91
CA LEU A 12 3.54 6.95 12.46
C LEU A 12 4.39 7.92 11.62
N VAL A 13 5.55 7.46 11.15
CA VAL A 13 6.41 8.25 10.24
C VAL A 13 5.69 8.52 8.90
N ALA A 14 5.05 7.50 8.34
CA ALA A 14 4.28 7.65 7.10
C ALA A 14 3.16 8.68 7.27
N LEU A 15 2.34 8.55 8.32
CA LEU A 15 1.28 9.50 8.62
C LEU A 15 1.81 10.91 8.81
N ALA A 16 2.89 11.08 9.58
CA ALA A 16 3.47 12.41 9.84
C ALA A 16 3.92 13.09 8.53
N ILE A 17 4.56 12.34 7.62
CA ILE A 17 4.99 12.87 6.30
C ILE A 17 3.77 13.27 5.47
N LEU A 18 2.80 12.38 5.32
CA LEU A 18 1.63 12.59 4.46
C LEU A 18 0.76 13.74 4.95
N ILE A 19 0.53 13.83 6.26
CA ILE A 19 -0.19 14.92 6.90
C ILE A 19 0.57 16.24 6.73
N ALA A 20 1.89 16.22 7.00
CA ALA A 20 2.70 17.44 6.86
C ALA A 20 2.66 17.99 5.43
N VAL A 21 2.73 17.12 4.41
CA VAL A 21 2.64 17.52 2.99
C VAL A 21 1.28 18.14 2.67
N HIS A 22 0.21 17.49 3.10
CA HIS A 22 -1.16 17.95 2.89
C HIS A 22 -1.39 19.35 3.53
N GLU A 23 -1.12 19.45 4.83
CA GLU A 23 -1.30 20.69 5.58
C GLU A 23 -0.39 21.80 5.06
N PHE A 24 0.84 21.46 4.62
CA PHE A 24 1.76 22.41 4.02
C PHE A 24 1.19 23.04 2.75
N GLY A 25 0.40 22.31 1.96
CA GLY A 25 -0.30 22.84 0.80
C GLY A 25 -1.22 23.99 1.18
N HIS A 26 -2.13 23.78 2.12
CA HIS A 26 -3.03 24.80 2.64
C HIS A 26 -2.26 25.99 3.23
N PHE A 27 -1.28 25.71 4.06
CA PHE A 27 -0.45 26.70 4.72
C PHE A 27 0.28 27.61 3.74
N TRP A 28 0.96 27.01 2.77
CA TRP A 28 1.79 27.73 1.82
C TRP A 28 0.94 28.65 0.92
N VAL A 29 -0.17 28.12 0.38
CA VAL A 29 -1.06 28.87 -0.51
C VAL A 29 -1.80 29.97 0.25
N ALA A 30 -2.29 29.69 1.47
CA ALA A 30 -2.92 30.70 2.31
C ALA A 30 -2.01 31.91 2.54
N ARG A 31 -0.76 31.67 2.91
CA ARG A 31 0.24 32.76 3.12
C ARG A 31 0.55 33.52 1.83
N LYS A 32 0.70 32.82 0.71
CA LYS A 32 0.99 33.42 -0.60
C LYS A 32 -0.16 34.33 -1.08
N LEU A 33 -1.39 34.00 -0.72
CA LEU A 33 -2.59 34.76 -1.06
C LEU A 33 -3.01 35.78 0.01
N GLY A 34 -2.15 36.01 1.02
CA GLY A 34 -2.35 37.06 2.02
C GLY A 34 -3.27 36.68 3.18
N VAL A 35 -3.67 35.45 3.31
CA VAL A 35 -4.46 34.97 4.45
C VAL A 35 -3.54 34.72 5.66
N LYS A 36 -3.93 35.27 6.80
CA LYS A 36 -3.19 35.12 8.04
C LYS A 36 -3.35 33.71 8.59
N VAL A 37 -2.23 32.98 8.71
CA VAL A 37 -2.18 31.68 9.38
C VAL A 37 -1.80 31.88 10.85
N LEU A 38 -2.62 31.38 11.74
CA LEU A 38 -2.42 31.44 13.18
C LEU A 38 -1.64 30.23 13.70
N ARG A 39 -1.93 29.04 13.17
CA ARG A 39 -1.27 27.82 13.59
C ARG A 39 -1.17 26.81 12.46
N PHE A 40 -0.03 26.13 12.38
CA PHE A 40 0.24 24.96 11.58
C PHE A 40 0.51 23.79 12.54
N SER A 41 -0.33 22.77 12.55
CA SER A 41 -0.21 21.67 13.47
C SER A 41 -0.14 20.32 12.76
N ILE A 42 0.86 19.51 13.10
CA ILE A 42 0.91 18.09 12.78
C ILE A 42 0.42 17.36 14.03
N GLY A 43 -0.73 16.71 13.92
CA GLY A 43 -1.41 16.05 15.03
C GLY A 43 -2.44 16.93 15.74
N PHE A 44 -3.18 16.29 16.64
CA PHE A 44 -4.21 16.90 17.49
C PHE A 44 -3.85 16.77 18.98
N GLY A 45 -4.54 17.54 19.82
CA GLY A 45 -4.44 17.47 21.27
C GLY A 45 -3.32 18.32 21.87
N LYS A 46 -2.68 17.82 22.94
CA LYS A 46 -1.65 18.58 23.66
C LYS A 46 -0.38 18.74 22.82
N PRO A 47 0.18 19.98 22.72
CA PRO A 47 1.45 20.19 22.05
C PRO A 47 2.60 19.44 22.76
N LEU A 48 3.31 18.60 22.03
CA LEU A 48 4.58 18.01 22.45
C LEU A 48 5.74 18.97 22.17
N TRP A 49 5.65 19.68 21.05
CA TRP A 49 6.59 20.71 20.64
C TRP A 49 5.83 21.91 20.04
N LYS A 50 6.26 23.12 20.41
CA LYS A 50 5.66 24.37 19.90
C LYS A 50 6.75 25.39 19.67
N LYS A 51 6.69 26.05 18.49
CA LYS A 51 7.54 27.19 18.17
C LYS A 51 6.69 28.28 17.49
N THR A 52 6.81 29.50 17.97
CA THR A 52 6.13 30.66 17.36
C THR A 52 7.11 31.41 16.48
N SER A 53 6.71 31.71 15.25
CA SER A 53 7.47 32.51 14.30
C SER A 53 7.50 33.97 14.78
N GLN A 54 8.68 34.56 14.82
CA GLN A 54 8.83 35.97 15.16
C GLN A 54 8.45 36.93 14.02
N VAL A 55 8.38 36.39 12.79
CA VAL A 55 8.11 37.20 11.58
C VAL A 55 6.63 37.51 11.43
N ASP A 56 5.80 36.47 11.64
CA ASP A 56 4.36 36.55 11.35
C ASP A 56 3.48 36.00 12.50
N GLY A 57 4.07 35.58 13.60
CA GLY A 57 3.35 35.06 14.76
C GLY A 57 2.69 33.71 14.56
N THR A 58 2.95 32.99 13.45
CA THR A 58 2.41 31.63 13.23
C THR A 58 2.97 30.66 14.25
N GLU A 59 2.10 29.90 14.90
CA GLU A 59 2.49 28.82 15.79
C GLU A 59 2.70 27.52 15.00
N TYR A 60 3.88 26.93 15.08
CA TYR A 60 4.19 25.59 14.57
C TYR A 60 4.10 24.59 15.71
N VAL A 61 3.29 23.57 15.54
CA VAL A 61 2.98 22.59 16.60
C VAL A 61 3.16 21.17 16.11
N VAL A 62 3.78 20.34 16.94
CA VAL A 62 3.69 18.87 16.83
C VAL A 62 2.91 18.41 18.06
N ALA A 63 1.77 17.78 17.84
CA ALA A 63 0.84 17.39 18.90
C ALA A 63 0.89 15.87 19.20
N ALA A 64 0.32 15.49 20.32
CA ALA A 64 0.45 14.13 20.87
C ALA A 64 -0.29 13.05 20.09
N ILE A 65 -1.35 13.39 19.37
CA ILE A 65 -2.18 12.44 18.61
C ILE A 65 -1.88 12.60 17.12
N PRO A 66 -1.09 11.71 16.50
CA PRO A 66 -0.62 11.86 15.11
C PRO A 66 -1.66 11.39 14.07
N LEU A 67 -2.95 11.56 14.35
CA LEU A 67 -4.06 11.14 13.49
C LEU A 67 -4.66 12.32 12.71
N GLY A 68 -3.80 13.09 12.01
CA GLY A 68 -4.21 14.24 11.22
C GLY A 68 -3.40 15.49 11.53
N GLY A 69 -3.81 16.62 10.97
CA GLY A 69 -3.22 17.93 11.18
C GLY A 69 -4.26 19.01 10.94
N TYR A 70 -3.87 20.27 11.06
CA TYR A 70 -4.71 21.37 10.67
C TYR A 70 -3.91 22.67 10.49
N VAL A 71 -4.38 23.48 9.58
CA VAL A 71 -3.94 24.88 9.41
C VAL A 71 -5.03 25.79 9.93
N LYS A 72 -4.78 26.41 11.09
CA LYS A 72 -5.70 27.41 11.63
C LYS A 72 -5.45 28.75 10.96
N MET A 73 -6.41 29.22 10.19
CA MET A 73 -6.41 30.52 9.54
C MET A 73 -7.22 31.52 10.37
N LEU A 74 -6.99 32.79 10.14
CA LEU A 74 -7.81 33.86 10.72
C LEU A 74 -9.20 33.82 10.09
N ASP A 75 -10.26 33.65 10.89
CA ASP A 75 -11.64 33.56 10.44
C ASP A 75 -12.57 34.19 11.47
N GLU A 76 -13.48 35.09 11.03
CA GLU A 76 -14.41 35.80 11.90
C GLU A 76 -15.48 34.91 12.50
N ARG A 77 -15.72 33.74 11.91
CA ARG A 77 -16.69 32.76 12.41
C ARG A 77 -16.17 32.03 13.66
N GLU A 78 -14.86 32.01 13.88
CA GLU A 78 -14.25 31.37 15.04
C GLU A 78 -14.02 32.33 16.23
N ALA A 79 -13.64 33.59 15.92
CA ALA A 79 -13.37 34.61 16.93
C ALA A 79 -13.47 36.03 16.33
N PRO A 80 -13.75 37.06 17.16
CA PRO A 80 -13.69 38.45 16.71
C PRO A 80 -12.33 38.83 16.12
N VAL A 81 -12.32 39.40 14.91
CA VAL A 81 -11.10 39.83 14.20
C VAL A 81 -10.97 41.33 14.27
N PRO A 82 -9.83 41.88 14.69
CA PRO A 82 -9.58 43.32 14.68
C PRO A 82 -9.76 43.89 13.27
N GLU A 83 -10.32 45.11 13.16
CA GLU A 83 -10.62 45.77 11.87
C GLU A 83 -9.38 45.83 10.96
N ALA A 84 -8.21 46.09 11.52
CA ALA A 84 -6.94 46.19 10.76
C ALA A 84 -6.52 44.83 10.12
N MET A 85 -7.07 43.70 10.56
CA MET A 85 -6.71 42.36 10.06
C MET A 85 -7.85 41.68 9.31
N GLN A 86 -9.02 42.29 9.18
CA GLN A 86 -10.18 41.68 8.53
C GLN A 86 -9.93 41.33 7.05
N ASN A 87 -9.09 42.09 6.34
CA ASN A 87 -8.71 41.79 4.97
C ASN A 87 -7.81 40.55 4.83
N GLN A 88 -7.25 40.03 5.95
CA GLN A 88 -6.46 38.81 6.02
C GLN A 88 -7.27 37.63 6.51
N ALA A 89 -8.57 37.80 6.83
CA ALA A 89 -9.44 36.71 7.27
C ALA A 89 -9.87 35.84 6.08
N PHE A 90 -9.84 34.52 6.26
CA PHE A 90 -10.18 33.52 5.23
C PHE A 90 -11.61 33.71 4.70
N ASN A 91 -12.57 33.89 5.61
CA ASN A 91 -13.99 34.03 5.24
C ASN A 91 -14.28 35.30 4.43
N ARG A 92 -13.42 36.31 4.50
CA ARG A 92 -13.55 37.57 3.69
C ARG A 92 -12.85 37.50 2.34
N GLN A 93 -12.08 36.43 2.07
CA GLN A 93 -11.43 36.28 0.77
C GLN A 93 -12.43 36.00 -0.34
N SER A 94 -12.05 36.37 -1.56
CA SER A 94 -12.83 36.03 -2.75
C SER A 94 -12.92 34.52 -2.93
N LEU A 95 -13.97 34.08 -3.59
CA LEU A 95 -14.25 32.66 -3.82
C LEU A 95 -13.06 31.92 -4.48
N PRO A 96 -12.39 32.47 -5.53
CA PRO A 96 -11.21 31.83 -6.10
C PRO A 96 -10.06 31.66 -5.12
N VAL A 97 -9.83 32.63 -4.23
CA VAL A 97 -8.77 32.56 -3.21
C VAL A 97 -9.07 31.46 -2.20
N ARG A 98 -10.29 31.39 -1.68
CA ARG A 98 -10.73 30.33 -0.76
C ARG A 98 -10.63 28.94 -1.42
N SER A 99 -11.07 28.82 -2.68
CA SER A 99 -10.98 27.57 -3.43
C SER A 99 -9.53 27.15 -3.67
N ALA A 100 -8.65 28.09 -4.04
CA ALA A 100 -7.22 27.79 -4.24
C ALA A 100 -6.55 27.27 -2.95
N ILE A 101 -6.88 27.86 -1.80
CA ILE A 101 -6.36 27.42 -0.51
C ILE A 101 -6.83 26.01 -0.17
N VAL A 102 -8.10 25.69 -0.39
CA VAL A 102 -8.67 24.38 -0.07
C VAL A 102 -8.16 23.31 -1.03
N VAL A 103 -8.07 23.58 -2.33
CA VAL A 103 -7.50 22.63 -3.32
C VAL A 103 -6.03 22.32 -3.03
N ALA A 104 -5.30 23.25 -2.40
CA ALA A 104 -3.86 23.14 -2.23
C ALA A 104 -3.44 21.92 -1.39
N GLY A 105 -4.21 21.51 -0.37
CA GLY A 105 -3.91 20.29 0.40
C GLY A 105 -3.84 19.05 -0.50
N PRO A 106 -4.95 18.66 -1.14
CA PRO A 106 -4.96 17.54 -2.09
C PRO A 106 -3.94 17.69 -3.23
N LEU A 107 -3.78 18.89 -3.77
CA LEU A 107 -2.80 19.15 -4.84
C LEU A 107 -1.38 18.82 -4.39
N PHE A 108 -0.99 19.21 -3.17
CA PHE A 108 0.34 18.91 -2.64
C PHE A 108 0.53 17.40 -2.42
N ASN A 109 -0.51 16.65 -2.10
CA ASN A 109 -0.44 15.19 -2.08
C ASN A 109 -0.12 14.61 -3.46
N PHE A 110 -0.76 15.09 -4.53
CA PHE A 110 -0.42 14.67 -5.89
C PHE A 110 1.00 15.09 -6.30
N LEU A 111 1.41 16.31 -5.97
CA LEU A 111 2.77 16.79 -6.26
C LEU A 111 3.83 15.94 -5.54
N PHE A 112 3.58 15.59 -4.29
CA PHE A 112 4.45 14.69 -3.53
C PHE A 112 4.53 13.30 -4.17
N ALA A 113 3.39 12.73 -4.57
CA ALA A 113 3.36 11.43 -5.23
C ALA A 113 4.11 11.44 -6.56
N ILE A 114 3.93 12.49 -7.38
CA ILE A 114 4.66 12.66 -8.64
C ILE A 114 6.17 12.77 -8.36
N PHE A 115 6.58 13.54 -7.35
CA PHE A 115 7.98 13.67 -6.96
C PHE A 115 8.56 12.33 -6.49
N ALA A 116 7.81 11.58 -5.67
CA ALA A 116 8.22 10.27 -5.17
C ALA A 116 8.38 9.25 -6.32
N PHE A 117 7.42 9.16 -7.24
CA PHE A 117 7.54 8.30 -8.41
C PHE A 117 8.65 8.76 -9.36
N TRP A 118 8.83 10.06 -9.55
CA TRP A 118 9.97 10.58 -10.32
C TRP A 118 11.28 10.10 -9.73
N LEU A 119 11.47 10.22 -8.42
CA LEU A 119 12.68 9.74 -7.74
C LEU A 119 12.89 8.24 -7.96
N ILE A 120 11.82 7.43 -7.79
CA ILE A 120 11.87 5.97 -8.01
C ILE A 120 12.26 5.64 -9.45
N PHE A 121 11.67 6.30 -10.45
CA PHE A 121 11.94 6.02 -11.85
C PHE A 121 13.34 6.48 -12.30
N VAL A 122 13.88 7.54 -11.70
CA VAL A 122 15.27 7.97 -11.95
C VAL A 122 16.28 7.03 -11.30
N THR A 123 16.01 6.57 -10.09
CA THR A 123 16.89 5.64 -9.36
C THR A 123 16.76 4.20 -9.84
N GLY A 124 15.61 3.82 -10.33
CA GLY A 124 15.24 2.49 -10.82
C GLY A 124 14.19 1.83 -9.93
N ASP A 125 13.05 1.51 -10.53
CA ASP A 125 11.98 0.71 -9.90
C ASP A 125 12.29 -0.77 -10.09
N SER A 126 12.61 -1.46 -9.00
CA SER A 126 12.91 -2.89 -9.02
C SER A 126 11.65 -3.69 -8.72
N GLY A 127 11.33 -4.64 -9.58
CA GLY A 127 10.22 -5.57 -9.40
C GLY A 127 10.54 -6.97 -9.92
N LEU A 128 9.71 -7.94 -9.59
CA LEU A 128 9.86 -9.31 -10.09
C LEU A 128 9.46 -9.35 -11.58
N LYS A 129 10.30 -9.97 -12.43
CA LYS A 129 9.98 -10.21 -13.83
C LYS A 129 8.66 -10.98 -13.94
N PRO A 130 7.79 -10.68 -14.90
CA PRO A 130 6.50 -11.32 -15.04
C PRO A 130 6.64 -12.68 -15.76
N LEU A 131 7.40 -13.58 -15.16
CA LEU A 131 7.65 -14.94 -15.61
C LEU A 131 6.77 -15.91 -14.82
N VAL A 132 6.05 -16.78 -15.52
CA VAL A 132 5.16 -17.78 -14.93
C VAL A 132 5.96 -19.00 -14.50
N GLY A 133 6.09 -19.22 -13.19
CA GLY A 133 6.78 -20.38 -12.61
C GLY A 133 5.87 -21.60 -12.47
N LYS A 134 4.58 -21.39 -12.15
CA LYS A 134 3.60 -22.48 -12.03
C LYS A 134 2.24 -22.02 -12.52
N VAL A 135 1.53 -22.94 -13.16
CA VAL A 135 0.11 -22.80 -13.51
C VAL A 135 -0.66 -23.93 -12.80
N GLU A 136 -1.63 -23.58 -12.01
CA GLU A 136 -2.42 -24.53 -11.24
C GLU A 136 -3.39 -25.27 -12.16
N GLU A 137 -3.50 -26.59 -11.94
CA GLU A 137 -4.37 -27.45 -12.74
C GLU A 137 -5.85 -27.10 -12.51
N GLY A 138 -6.64 -27.03 -13.59
CA GLY A 138 -8.04 -26.65 -13.54
C GLY A 138 -8.31 -25.16 -13.30
N SER A 139 -7.26 -24.34 -13.11
CA SER A 139 -7.38 -22.90 -12.86
C SER A 139 -7.83 -22.12 -14.09
N LEU A 140 -8.30 -20.88 -13.88
CA LEU A 140 -8.65 -19.97 -14.96
C LEU A 140 -7.43 -19.65 -15.84
N ALA A 141 -6.24 -19.57 -15.27
CA ALA A 141 -5.01 -19.37 -16.03
C ALA A 141 -4.74 -20.54 -16.98
N GLN A 142 -4.86 -21.79 -16.52
CA GLN A 142 -4.70 -22.97 -17.38
C GLN A 142 -5.75 -23.00 -18.49
N GLN A 143 -7.01 -22.76 -18.15
CA GLN A 143 -8.12 -22.73 -19.12
C GLN A 143 -7.93 -21.62 -20.17
N SER A 144 -7.34 -20.50 -19.80
CA SER A 144 -7.01 -19.40 -20.71
C SER A 144 -5.79 -19.69 -21.59
N GLY A 145 -5.01 -20.75 -21.28
CA GLY A 145 -3.87 -21.20 -22.06
C GLY A 145 -2.53 -20.65 -21.61
N PHE A 146 -2.37 -20.18 -20.36
CA PHE A 146 -1.05 -19.93 -19.78
C PHE A 146 -0.29 -21.24 -19.55
N VAL A 147 1.01 -21.21 -19.74
CA VAL A 147 1.92 -22.33 -19.48
C VAL A 147 3.15 -21.85 -18.70
N VAL A 148 3.80 -22.79 -18.04
CA VAL A 148 5.06 -22.54 -17.34
C VAL A 148 6.13 -21.99 -18.30
N GLY A 149 6.89 -21.01 -17.87
CA GLY A 149 7.88 -20.32 -18.67
C GLY A 149 7.34 -19.19 -19.55
N ASP A 150 6.04 -18.89 -19.50
CA ASP A 150 5.48 -17.71 -20.14
C ASP A 150 5.98 -16.44 -19.46
N ARG A 151 6.53 -15.52 -20.25
CA ARG A 151 6.81 -14.15 -19.83
C ARG A 151 5.69 -13.24 -20.33
N ILE A 152 4.95 -12.64 -19.43
CA ILE A 152 3.90 -11.67 -19.77
C ILE A 152 4.57 -10.38 -20.20
N THR A 153 4.33 -9.96 -21.43
CA THR A 153 4.94 -8.76 -22.04
C THR A 153 4.00 -7.56 -22.05
N SER A 154 2.69 -7.83 -22.13
CA SER A 154 1.67 -6.77 -22.17
C SER A 154 0.31 -7.27 -21.69
N VAL A 155 -0.52 -6.34 -21.21
CA VAL A 155 -1.94 -6.54 -20.90
C VAL A 155 -2.75 -5.51 -21.69
N SER A 156 -3.58 -5.97 -22.62
CA SER A 156 -4.39 -5.12 -23.51
C SER A 156 -3.57 -4.01 -24.18
N GLY A 157 -2.35 -4.35 -24.66
CA GLY A 157 -1.43 -3.44 -25.32
C GLY A 157 -0.56 -2.58 -24.39
N LYS A 158 -0.78 -2.60 -23.09
CA LYS A 158 0.05 -1.88 -22.11
C LYS A 158 1.23 -2.77 -21.70
N ALA A 159 2.47 -2.30 -21.89
CA ALA A 159 3.67 -3.05 -21.51
C ALA A 159 3.73 -3.31 -19.98
N THR A 160 4.14 -4.52 -19.62
CA THR A 160 4.18 -4.98 -18.22
C THR A 160 5.55 -5.56 -17.87
N PRO A 161 6.56 -4.72 -17.59
CA PRO A 161 7.91 -5.18 -17.30
C PRO A 161 8.05 -5.92 -15.97
N THR A 162 7.11 -5.79 -15.05
CA THR A 162 7.10 -6.44 -13.73
C THR A 162 5.73 -7.04 -13.41
N TRP A 163 5.68 -8.00 -12.49
CA TRP A 163 4.43 -8.56 -11.98
C TRP A 163 3.48 -7.51 -11.40
N GLU A 164 4.02 -6.50 -10.74
CA GLU A 164 3.21 -5.38 -10.25
C GLU A 164 2.49 -4.66 -11.40
N ASN A 165 3.22 -4.43 -12.52
CA ASN A 165 2.61 -3.83 -13.70
C ASN A 165 1.54 -4.74 -14.33
N VAL A 166 1.74 -6.07 -14.32
CA VAL A 166 0.74 -7.05 -14.78
C VAL A 166 -0.53 -6.95 -13.95
N VAL A 167 -0.41 -7.10 -12.63
CA VAL A 167 -1.56 -7.04 -11.71
C VAL A 167 -2.30 -5.71 -11.85
N TYR A 168 -1.56 -4.61 -11.85
CA TYR A 168 -2.15 -3.28 -12.03
C TYR A 168 -2.90 -3.14 -13.37
N ALA A 169 -2.28 -3.59 -14.48
CA ALA A 169 -2.88 -3.51 -15.80
C ALA A 169 -4.12 -4.44 -15.91
N MET A 170 -4.05 -5.65 -15.35
CA MET A 170 -5.21 -6.55 -15.30
C MET A 170 -6.38 -5.89 -14.56
N LEU A 171 -6.16 -5.37 -13.35
CA LEU A 171 -7.22 -4.72 -12.57
C LEU A 171 -7.80 -3.49 -13.27
N SER A 172 -6.94 -2.63 -13.81
CA SER A 172 -7.39 -1.40 -14.46
C SER A 172 -8.19 -1.65 -15.74
N GLN A 173 -7.81 -2.67 -16.53
CA GLN A 173 -8.47 -3.01 -17.79
C GLN A 173 -9.73 -3.89 -17.59
N ALA A 174 -9.76 -4.72 -16.55
CA ALA A 174 -10.91 -5.55 -16.21
C ALA A 174 -12.16 -4.72 -15.85
N LEU A 175 -11.98 -3.47 -15.45
CA LEU A 175 -13.10 -2.56 -15.16
C LEU A 175 -13.89 -2.16 -16.43
N ASP A 176 -13.26 -2.25 -17.61
CA ASP A 176 -13.82 -1.73 -18.88
C ASP A 176 -14.01 -2.81 -19.96
N LYS A 177 -13.45 -4.00 -19.77
CA LYS A 177 -13.41 -5.03 -20.82
C LYS A 177 -13.81 -6.39 -20.27
N ASP A 178 -14.63 -7.12 -20.99
CA ASP A 178 -15.04 -8.49 -20.63
C ASP A 178 -13.94 -9.53 -20.84
N THR A 179 -12.96 -9.21 -21.68
CA THR A 179 -11.82 -10.09 -22.00
C THR A 179 -10.56 -9.26 -22.14
N LEU A 180 -9.50 -9.68 -21.48
CA LEU A 180 -8.17 -9.07 -21.57
C LEU A 180 -7.32 -9.84 -22.58
N GLN A 181 -6.61 -9.12 -23.45
CA GLN A 181 -5.60 -9.67 -24.34
C GLN A 181 -4.24 -9.59 -23.62
N ILE A 182 -3.69 -10.74 -23.29
CA ILE A 182 -2.41 -10.86 -22.60
C ILE A 182 -1.34 -11.29 -23.61
N GLY A 183 -0.40 -10.42 -23.90
CA GLY A 183 0.77 -10.77 -24.69
C GLY A 183 1.75 -11.58 -23.84
N VAL A 184 2.15 -12.74 -24.34
CA VAL A 184 3.13 -13.61 -23.69
C VAL A 184 4.21 -14.04 -24.66
N THR A 185 5.43 -14.25 -24.16
CA THR A 185 6.55 -14.83 -24.90
C THR A 185 7.08 -16.04 -24.14
N ASN A 186 7.20 -17.17 -24.84
CA ASN A 186 7.71 -18.41 -24.26
C ASN A 186 8.90 -18.92 -25.08
N PRO A 187 10.00 -19.37 -24.48
CA PRO A 187 11.15 -19.87 -25.22
C PRO A 187 10.85 -21.05 -26.17
N GLN A 188 9.83 -21.86 -25.83
CA GLN A 188 9.44 -23.06 -26.60
C GLN A 188 8.31 -22.78 -27.60
N GLN A 189 7.41 -21.83 -27.29
CA GLN A 189 6.20 -21.57 -28.07
C GLN A 189 6.21 -20.24 -28.82
N GLY A 190 7.22 -19.39 -28.62
CA GLY A 190 7.33 -18.08 -29.23
C GLY A 190 6.37 -17.05 -28.64
N GLU A 191 6.07 -16.02 -29.41
CA GLU A 191 5.12 -14.97 -29.04
C GLU A 191 3.69 -15.39 -29.35
N ARG A 192 2.80 -15.18 -28.42
CA ARG A 192 1.37 -15.49 -28.55
C ARG A 192 0.50 -14.56 -27.70
N GLN A 193 -0.79 -14.58 -27.97
CA GLN A 193 -1.78 -13.87 -27.16
C GLN A 193 -2.65 -14.88 -26.42
N VAL A 194 -2.83 -14.63 -25.13
CA VAL A 194 -3.74 -15.34 -24.24
C VAL A 194 -4.97 -14.46 -24.02
N LEU A 195 -6.16 -15.02 -24.15
CA LEU A 195 -7.41 -14.33 -23.87
C LEU A 195 -7.89 -14.71 -22.46
N LEU A 196 -7.90 -13.74 -21.57
CA LEU A 196 -8.29 -13.92 -20.18
C LEU A 196 -9.65 -13.27 -19.91
N PRO A 197 -10.70 -14.03 -19.54
CA PRO A 197 -11.97 -13.46 -19.08
C PRO A 197 -11.75 -12.56 -17.87
N SER A 198 -12.42 -11.41 -17.84
CA SER A 198 -12.17 -10.39 -16.81
C SER A 198 -13.28 -10.28 -15.76
N GLN A 199 -14.40 -10.95 -15.97
CA GLN A 199 -15.62 -10.77 -15.15
C GLN A 199 -15.39 -10.94 -13.64
N ASP A 200 -14.53 -11.89 -13.25
CA ASP A 200 -14.28 -12.22 -11.85
C ASP A 200 -12.95 -11.67 -11.30
N LEU A 201 -12.16 -10.95 -12.13
CA LEU A 201 -10.83 -10.49 -11.72
C LEU A 201 -10.86 -9.54 -10.52
N ALA A 202 -11.88 -8.69 -10.43
CA ALA A 202 -12.05 -7.78 -9.30
C ALA A 202 -12.33 -8.53 -7.98
N THR A 203 -13.13 -9.60 -8.05
CA THR A 203 -13.40 -10.50 -6.90
C THR A 203 -12.18 -11.35 -6.57
N MET A 204 -11.48 -11.88 -7.60
CA MET A 204 -10.24 -12.64 -7.42
C MET A 204 -9.10 -11.79 -6.82
N ALA A 205 -9.17 -10.47 -6.95
CA ALA A 205 -8.20 -9.55 -6.39
C ALA A 205 -8.43 -9.23 -4.91
N GLU A 206 -9.51 -9.73 -4.31
CA GLU A 206 -9.75 -9.57 -2.87
C GLU A 206 -8.50 -10.02 -2.09
N GLU A 207 -8.16 -9.24 -1.07
CA GLU A 207 -7.00 -9.51 -0.19
C GLU A 207 -5.63 -9.56 -0.89
N GLY A 208 -5.53 -9.04 -2.13
CA GLY A 208 -4.28 -9.04 -2.90
C GLY A 208 -3.90 -10.39 -3.50
N GLN A 209 -4.84 -11.35 -3.56
CA GLN A 209 -4.60 -12.74 -4.01
C GLN A 209 -4.91 -12.97 -5.50
N LEU A 210 -4.95 -11.93 -6.34
CA LEU A 210 -5.32 -12.06 -7.75
C LEU A 210 -4.57 -13.19 -8.46
N LEU A 211 -3.25 -13.23 -8.35
CA LEU A 211 -2.43 -14.23 -9.05
C LEU A 211 -2.71 -15.65 -8.54
N THR A 212 -2.81 -15.84 -7.22
CA THR A 212 -3.13 -17.13 -6.60
C THR A 212 -4.51 -17.61 -7.03
N ASN A 213 -5.52 -16.73 -6.99
CA ASN A 213 -6.89 -17.05 -7.38
C ASN A 213 -7.03 -17.31 -8.89
N LEU A 214 -6.16 -16.72 -9.71
CA LEU A 214 -6.03 -17.08 -11.13
C LEU A 214 -5.34 -18.42 -11.35
N GLY A 215 -4.62 -18.95 -10.36
CA GLY A 215 -3.77 -20.13 -10.46
C GLY A 215 -2.42 -19.86 -11.10
N LEU A 216 -1.91 -18.61 -10.99
CA LEU A 216 -0.58 -18.21 -11.47
C LEU A 216 0.37 -18.03 -10.28
N THR A 217 1.50 -18.73 -10.32
CA THR A 217 2.60 -18.47 -9.39
C THR A 217 3.76 -17.84 -10.15
N PRO A 218 4.25 -16.67 -9.72
CA PRO A 218 5.46 -16.08 -10.27
C PRO A 218 6.65 -17.01 -10.16
N ASP A 219 7.49 -17.04 -11.22
CA ASP A 219 8.77 -17.71 -11.15
C ASP A 219 9.72 -16.96 -10.21
N ARG A 220 10.45 -17.73 -9.41
CA ARG A 220 11.35 -17.23 -8.39
C ARG A 220 12.54 -18.18 -8.25
N PRO A 221 13.71 -17.71 -7.78
CA PRO A 221 14.81 -18.60 -7.52
C PRO A 221 14.43 -19.64 -6.46
N GLU A 222 14.88 -20.87 -6.68
CA GLU A 222 14.85 -21.88 -5.63
C GLU A 222 15.83 -21.48 -4.54
N ILE A 223 15.34 -21.34 -3.33
CA ILE A 223 16.16 -21.01 -2.16
C ILE A 223 16.67 -22.33 -1.57
N PRO A 224 17.98 -22.60 -1.62
CA PRO A 224 18.52 -23.83 -1.06
C PRO A 224 18.06 -24.02 0.40
N PRO A 225 17.61 -25.22 0.79
CA PRO A 225 17.12 -25.49 2.13
C PRO A 225 18.29 -25.68 3.11
N VAL A 226 19.06 -24.61 3.34
CA VAL A 226 20.22 -24.57 4.27
C VAL A 226 19.85 -23.77 5.50
N ILE A 227 20.11 -24.33 6.67
CA ILE A 227 19.85 -23.69 7.95
C ILE A 227 20.91 -22.62 8.21
N GLY A 228 20.48 -21.38 8.41
CA GLY A 228 21.37 -20.26 8.76
C GLY A 228 21.34 -19.92 10.25
N GLU A 229 20.17 -19.92 10.85
CA GLU A 229 20.01 -19.54 12.26
C GLU A 229 19.15 -20.56 12.99
N ILE A 230 19.52 -20.84 14.25
CA ILE A 230 18.75 -21.70 15.14
C ILE A 230 18.43 -20.91 16.41
N VAL A 231 17.17 -20.92 16.78
CA VAL A 231 16.71 -20.27 18.02
C VAL A 231 16.99 -21.19 19.21
N PRO A 232 17.82 -20.75 20.20
CA PRO A 232 18.14 -21.57 21.36
C PRO A 232 16.90 -22.02 22.13
N GLY A 233 16.87 -23.32 22.50
CA GLY A 233 15.78 -23.92 23.26
C GLY A 233 14.52 -24.29 22.46
N GLU A 234 14.46 -23.99 21.17
CA GLU A 234 13.40 -24.44 20.26
C GLU A 234 13.63 -25.90 19.77
N ALA A 235 12.70 -26.44 18.98
CA ALA A 235 12.73 -27.84 18.58
C ALA A 235 13.97 -28.20 17.75
N ALA A 236 14.41 -27.37 16.84
CA ALA A 236 15.60 -27.60 16.02
C ALA A 236 16.88 -27.66 16.88
N ASP A 237 17.04 -26.77 17.85
CA ASP A 237 18.18 -26.76 18.79
C ASP A 237 18.20 -28.05 19.63
N LYS A 238 17.06 -28.43 20.20
CA LYS A 238 16.91 -29.64 21.02
C LYS A 238 17.19 -30.93 20.24
N ALA A 239 16.87 -30.95 18.96
CA ALA A 239 17.14 -32.05 18.06
C ALA A 239 18.59 -32.12 17.58
N GLY A 240 19.42 -31.09 17.88
CA GLY A 240 20.83 -31.05 17.50
C GLY A 240 21.06 -30.59 16.06
N MET A 241 20.10 -29.93 15.43
CA MET A 241 20.31 -29.23 14.15
C MET A 241 21.33 -28.10 14.33
N LYS A 242 22.06 -27.78 13.29
CA LYS A 242 23.10 -26.71 13.31
C LYS A 242 22.98 -25.80 12.11
N ALA A 243 23.46 -24.58 12.26
CA ALA A 243 23.71 -23.70 11.11
C ALA A 243 24.66 -24.37 10.12
N GLY A 244 24.37 -24.25 8.82
CA GLY A 244 25.06 -24.93 7.74
C GLY A 244 24.50 -26.32 7.38
N ASP A 245 23.56 -26.88 8.14
CA ASP A 245 22.86 -28.12 7.76
C ASP A 245 22.04 -27.87 6.50
N ARG A 246 22.30 -28.66 5.46
CA ARG A 246 21.48 -28.67 4.25
C ARG A 246 20.46 -29.78 4.34
N ILE A 247 19.20 -29.45 4.30
CA ILE A 247 18.09 -30.41 4.32
C ILE A 247 18.05 -31.11 2.95
N ILE A 248 18.07 -32.43 2.94
CA ILE A 248 18.05 -33.26 1.74
C ILE A 248 16.68 -33.88 1.56
N ARG A 249 16.13 -34.42 2.65
CA ARG A 249 14.82 -35.13 2.66
C ARG A 249 14.11 -34.92 3.99
N VAL A 250 12.81 -35.06 3.97
CA VAL A 250 11.97 -35.12 5.15
C VAL A 250 10.93 -36.28 4.95
N ASP A 251 10.86 -37.21 5.88
CA ASP A 251 9.99 -38.38 5.81
C ASP A 251 9.99 -39.00 4.41
N ASP A 252 11.20 -39.30 3.89
CA ASP A 252 11.47 -39.83 2.56
C ASP A 252 11.12 -38.95 1.35
N GLN A 253 10.60 -37.75 1.54
CA GLN A 253 10.36 -36.78 0.45
C GLN A 253 11.58 -35.89 0.25
N PRO A 254 12.11 -35.74 -0.98
CA PRO A 254 13.21 -34.84 -1.26
C PRO A 254 12.75 -33.39 -1.07
N VAL A 255 13.63 -32.56 -0.52
CA VAL A 255 13.43 -31.13 -0.33
C VAL A 255 14.46 -30.37 -1.14
N THR A 256 14.00 -29.55 -2.08
CA THR A 256 14.88 -28.76 -2.97
C THR A 256 14.81 -27.27 -2.68
N ASP A 257 13.71 -26.80 -2.12
CA ASP A 257 13.45 -25.38 -1.84
C ASP A 257 13.11 -25.16 -0.37
N TRP A 258 13.60 -24.06 0.20
CA TRP A 258 13.35 -23.68 1.58
C TRP A 258 11.85 -23.49 1.91
N ALA A 259 11.06 -22.98 0.95
CA ALA A 259 9.64 -22.76 1.20
C ALA A 259 8.85 -24.08 1.23
N GLU A 260 9.25 -25.09 0.45
CA GLU A 260 8.68 -26.45 0.55
C GLU A 260 8.91 -27.00 1.95
N TRP A 261 10.15 -26.86 2.45
CA TRP A 261 10.51 -27.24 3.81
C TRP A 261 9.66 -26.52 4.86
N VAL A 262 9.53 -25.20 4.76
CA VAL A 262 8.73 -24.40 5.71
C VAL A 262 7.28 -24.86 5.72
N ASN A 263 6.68 -25.09 4.55
CA ASN A 263 5.29 -25.55 4.45
C ASN A 263 5.14 -26.95 5.08
N TYR A 264 6.08 -27.86 4.81
CA TYR A 264 6.08 -29.19 5.38
C TYR A 264 6.07 -29.16 6.91
N VAL A 265 6.92 -28.31 7.51
CA VAL A 265 6.98 -28.12 8.98
C VAL A 265 5.69 -27.51 9.52
N ARG A 266 5.13 -26.52 8.83
CA ARG A 266 3.94 -25.77 9.28
C ARG A 266 2.69 -26.65 9.32
N GLU A 267 2.54 -27.55 8.37
CA GLU A 267 1.39 -28.46 8.26
C GLU A 267 1.41 -29.59 9.30
N ARG A 268 2.49 -29.77 10.05
CA ARG A 268 2.71 -30.90 10.98
C ARG A 268 3.02 -30.46 12.41
N PRO A 269 2.13 -29.69 13.06
CA PRO A 269 2.31 -29.36 14.47
C PRO A 269 2.28 -30.64 15.33
N ASP A 270 3.21 -30.74 16.29
CA ASP A 270 3.39 -31.84 17.22
C ASP A 270 3.55 -33.26 16.58
N GLN A 271 3.83 -33.30 15.27
CA GLN A 271 4.14 -34.56 14.58
C GLN A 271 5.65 -34.67 14.40
N THR A 272 6.21 -35.78 14.89
CA THR A 272 7.63 -36.06 14.73
C THR A 272 7.94 -36.38 13.28
N MET A 273 8.98 -35.80 12.72
CA MET A 273 9.47 -36.02 11.37
C MET A 273 10.95 -36.40 11.38
N LEU A 274 11.34 -37.23 10.41
CA LEU A 274 12.73 -37.64 10.18
C LEU A 274 13.33 -36.76 9.09
N ILE A 275 14.38 -36.04 9.45
CA ILE A 275 15.02 -35.10 8.53
C ILE A 275 16.42 -35.60 8.20
N GLU A 276 16.68 -35.89 6.95
CA GLU A 276 18.01 -36.17 6.44
C GLU A 276 18.69 -34.84 6.10
N VAL A 277 19.79 -34.54 6.76
CA VAL A 277 20.62 -33.34 6.53
C VAL A 277 22.00 -33.74 6.07
N SER A 278 22.58 -32.92 5.21
CA SER A 278 24.02 -32.96 4.89
C SER A 278 24.76 -31.94 5.76
N ARG A 279 25.63 -32.41 6.63
CA ARG A 279 26.53 -31.63 7.49
C ARG A 279 27.97 -32.00 7.17
N GLU A 280 28.79 -31.05 6.73
CA GLU A 280 30.21 -31.27 6.38
C GLU A 280 30.43 -32.44 5.39
N ARG A 281 29.46 -32.67 4.47
CA ARG A 281 29.41 -33.79 3.49
C ARG A 281 29.02 -35.15 4.08
N GLU A 282 28.68 -35.24 5.33
CA GLU A 282 28.13 -36.45 5.94
C GLU A 282 26.58 -36.34 5.97
N SER A 283 25.91 -37.48 5.71
CA SER A 283 24.45 -37.57 5.87
C SER A 283 24.11 -37.96 7.30
N LEU A 284 23.24 -37.14 7.93
CA LEU A 284 22.77 -37.37 9.29
C LEU A 284 21.24 -37.40 9.27
N ILE A 285 20.64 -38.32 10.01
CA ILE A 285 19.19 -38.35 10.23
C ILE A 285 18.92 -37.72 11.61
N ILE A 286 18.07 -36.70 11.60
CA ILE A 286 17.68 -35.97 12.79
C ILE A 286 16.18 -36.08 12.98
N GLU A 287 15.76 -36.44 14.18
CA GLU A 287 14.36 -36.50 14.56
C GLU A 287 13.91 -35.18 15.17
N VAL A 288 12.91 -34.51 14.58
CA VAL A 288 12.42 -33.19 15.03
C VAL A 288 10.91 -33.23 15.17
N THR A 289 10.40 -32.72 16.27
CA THR A 289 8.98 -32.50 16.49
C THR A 289 8.67 -31.02 16.54
N PRO A 290 8.00 -30.45 15.52
CA PRO A 290 7.61 -29.05 15.55
C PRO A 290 6.66 -28.77 16.71
N LYS A 291 6.87 -27.66 17.40
CA LYS A 291 5.93 -27.19 18.42
C LYS A 291 4.72 -26.57 17.75
N THR A 292 3.53 -26.85 18.26
CA THR A 292 2.34 -26.11 17.88
C THR A 292 2.46 -24.66 18.27
N VAL A 293 2.35 -23.77 17.31
CA VAL A 293 2.13 -22.35 17.52
C VAL A 293 0.67 -22.09 17.22
N ILE A 294 -0.04 -21.61 18.22
CA ILE A 294 -1.41 -21.13 18.06
C ILE A 294 -1.28 -19.62 17.86
N PRO A 295 -1.41 -19.12 16.62
CA PRO A 295 -1.41 -17.69 16.40
C PRO A 295 -2.67 -17.08 17.00
N ASP A 296 -2.63 -15.79 17.33
CA ASP A 296 -3.84 -15.07 17.74
C ASP A 296 -4.94 -15.17 16.67
N GLN A 297 -4.57 -15.59 15.45
CA GLN A 297 -5.43 -15.72 14.29
C GLN A 297 -4.88 -16.76 13.31
N GLY A 298 -5.77 -17.50 12.65
CA GLY A 298 -5.45 -18.56 11.69
C GLY A 298 -5.31 -19.94 12.32
N GLU A 299 -5.03 -20.94 11.48
CA GLU A 299 -4.88 -22.33 11.94
C GLU A 299 -3.58 -22.54 12.72
N PRO A 300 -3.58 -23.42 13.72
CA PRO A 300 -2.37 -23.83 14.41
C PRO A 300 -1.34 -24.37 13.41
N TYR A 301 -0.08 -23.99 13.57
CA TYR A 301 0.98 -24.46 12.68
C TYR A 301 2.21 -24.94 13.47
N GLY A 302 2.98 -25.82 12.83
CA GLY A 302 4.24 -26.34 13.39
C GLY A 302 5.38 -25.33 13.24
N ARG A 303 6.22 -25.23 14.28
CA ARG A 303 7.43 -24.41 14.29
C ARG A 303 8.57 -25.16 14.97
N ILE A 304 9.77 -25.08 14.37
CA ILE A 304 10.99 -25.70 14.91
C ILE A 304 12.03 -24.71 15.42
N GLY A 305 11.92 -23.42 15.07
CA GLY A 305 12.89 -22.39 15.45
C GLY A 305 14.19 -22.42 14.64
N ALA A 306 14.09 -22.69 13.33
CA ALA A 306 15.20 -22.60 12.38
C ALA A 306 14.90 -21.51 11.32
N GLY A 307 15.91 -20.75 10.96
CA GLY A 307 15.88 -19.74 9.89
C GLY A 307 16.76 -20.17 8.71
N VAL A 308 16.45 -19.64 7.52
CA VAL A 308 17.24 -19.87 6.30
C VAL A 308 18.62 -19.23 6.40
N GLU A 309 19.62 -19.80 5.73
CA GLU A 309 20.90 -19.15 5.52
C GLU A 309 20.74 -17.84 4.74
N GLN A 310 21.67 -16.91 4.95
CA GLN A 310 21.62 -15.62 4.26
C GLN A 310 21.66 -15.84 2.74
N ILE A 311 20.55 -15.47 2.09
CA ILE A 311 20.37 -15.66 0.65
C ILE A 311 21.29 -14.68 -0.09
N PRO A 312 22.16 -15.14 -0.99
CA PRO A 312 22.98 -14.28 -1.82
C PRO A 312 22.10 -13.30 -2.62
N SER A 313 22.48 -12.03 -2.64
CA SER A 313 21.69 -10.99 -3.32
C SER A 313 21.62 -11.20 -4.84
N ASP A 314 22.64 -11.78 -5.44
CA ASP A 314 22.77 -12.10 -6.87
C ASP A 314 21.81 -13.20 -7.32
N LEU A 315 21.33 -14.06 -6.42
CA LEU A 315 20.34 -15.10 -6.72
C LEU A 315 19.05 -14.52 -7.34
N TRP A 316 18.74 -13.27 -7.00
CA TRP A 316 17.56 -12.59 -7.48
C TRP A 316 17.77 -11.81 -8.79
N ASP A 317 19.00 -11.66 -9.28
CA ASP A 317 19.29 -10.77 -10.42
C ASP A 317 18.62 -11.23 -11.71
N ASP A 318 18.54 -12.55 -11.93
CA ASP A 318 17.87 -13.13 -13.09
C ASP A 318 16.33 -13.00 -13.02
N TYR A 319 15.79 -12.83 -11.83
CA TYR A 319 14.33 -12.73 -11.59
C TYR A 319 13.85 -11.30 -11.41
N ARG A 320 14.76 -10.33 -11.23
CA ARG A 320 14.41 -8.91 -11.09
C ARG A 320 14.44 -8.19 -12.42
N ALA A 321 13.46 -7.31 -12.62
CA ALA A 321 13.47 -6.30 -13.65
C ALA A 321 13.67 -4.94 -13.01
N ILE A 322 14.59 -4.14 -13.53
CA ILE A 322 14.80 -2.76 -13.11
C ILE A 322 14.24 -1.85 -14.21
N VAL A 323 13.18 -1.12 -13.87
CA VAL A 323 12.56 -0.15 -14.76
C VAL A 323 13.16 1.21 -14.44
N ARG A 324 13.96 1.75 -15.34
CA ARG A 324 14.64 3.03 -15.15
C ARG A 324 14.46 3.91 -16.38
N TYR A 325 14.19 5.18 -16.14
CA TYR A 325 14.04 6.19 -17.20
C TYR A 325 15.03 7.34 -17.01
N GLY A 326 15.28 8.09 -18.06
CA GLY A 326 16.02 9.35 -17.95
C GLY A 326 15.27 10.38 -17.07
N PRO A 327 15.96 11.35 -16.46
CA PRO A 327 15.34 12.30 -15.52
C PRO A 327 14.13 13.06 -16.08
N LEU A 328 14.16 13.46 -17.35
CA LEU A 328 13.06 14.17 -18.00
C LEU A 328 11.90 13.22 -18.35
N GLU A 329 12.21 12.03 -18.86
CA GLU A 329 11.22 11.00 -19.18
C GLU A 329 10.49 10.53 -17.91
N SER A 330 11.23 10.39 -16.80
CA SER A 330 10.68 10.02 -15.49
C SER A 330 9.57 10.98 -15.01
N VAL A 331 9.61 12.27 -15.38
CA VAL A 331 8.53 13.23 -15.04
C VAL A 331 7.22 12.80 -15.71
N GLY A 332 7.26 12.51 -17.02
CA GLY A 332 6.08 12.05 -17.75
C GLY A 332 5.53 10.72 -17.20
N GLN A 333 6.43 9.77 -16.91
CA GLN A 333 6.06 8.48 -16.32
C GLN A 333 5.43 8.63 -14.91
N ALA A 334 5.97 9.51 -14.08
CA ALA A 334 5.45 9.78 -12.74
C ALA A 334 4.06 10.42 -12.79
N ILE A 335 3.84 11.39 -13.69
CA ILE A 335 2.52 12.00 -13.91
C ILE A 335 1.52 10.94 -14.39
N ASN A 336 1.88 10.15 -15.40
CA ASN A 336 1.02 9.09 -15.94
C ASN A 336 0.68 8.05 -14.88
N LYS A 337 1.67 7.58 -14.09
CA LYS A 337 1.43 6.62 -13.00
C LYS A 337 0.49 7.19 -11.94
N SER A 338 0.69 8.46 -11.55
CA SER A 338 -0.16 9.14 -10.56
C SER A 338 -1.59 9.30 -11.08
N TRP A 339 -1.75 9.67 -12.34
CA TRP A 339 -3.05 9.79 -13.01
C TRP A 339 -3.75 8.43 -13.10
N ASP A 340 -3.07 7.42 -13.61
CA ASP A 340 -3.60 6.06 -13.75
C ASP A 340 -4.09 5.50 -12.40
N LEU A 341 -3.30 5.68 -11.32
CA LEU A 341 -3.68 5.27 -9.97
C LEU A 341 -4.90 6.04 -9.46
N SER A 342 -4.95 7.36 -9.70
CA SER A 342 -6.09 8.20 -9.30
C SER A 342 -7.38 7.77 -9.98
N VAL A 343 -7.31 7.51 -11.30
CA VAL A 343 -8.45 7.04 -12.09
C VAL A 343 -8.89 5.65 -11.64
N LEU A 344 -7.94 4.73 -11.39
CA LEU A 344 -8.24 3.40 -10.88
C LEU A 344 -8.99 3.48 -9.54
N MET A 345 -8.49 4.30 -8.61
CA MET A 345 -9.14 4.49 -7.29
C MET A 345 -10.56 5.03 -7.42
N LEU A 346 -10.77 6.06 -8.25
CA LEU A 346 -12.10 6.62 -8.47
C LEU A 346 -13.06 5.60 -9.07
N ARG A 347 -12.60 4.79 -10.05
CA ARG A 347 -13.39 3.73 -10.67
C ARG A 347 -13.73 2.62 -9.67
N MET A 348 -12.75 2.17 -8.90
CA MET A 348 -12.97 1.16 -7.85
C MET A 348 -13.99 1.64 -6.82
N LEU A 349 -13.86 2.88 -6.35
CA LEU A 349 -14.83 3.50 -5.43
C LEU A 349 -16.23 3.57 -6.06
N GLY A 350 -16.33 4.01 -7.33
CA GLY A 350 -17.59 4.06 -8.06
C GLY A 350 -18.26 2.68 -8.15
N LYS A 351 -17.48 1.66 -8.58
CA LYS A 351 -17.97 0.28 -8.69
C LYS A 351 -18.32 -0.36 -7.34
N MET A 352 -17.62 0.03 -6.28
CA MET A 352 -17.94 -0.41 -4.92
C MET A 352 -19.28 0.20 -4.44
N ILE A 353 -19.57 1.46 -4.76
CA ILE A 353 -20.83 2.11 -4.41
C ILE A 353 -22.02 1.44 -5.11
N ILE A 354 -21.87 1.01 -6.37
CA ILE A 354 -22.94 0.31 -7.12
C ILE A 354 -22.97 -1.20 -6.88
N GLY A 355 -22.07 -1.73 -6.03
CA GLY A 355 -22.05 -3.14 -5.61
C GLY A 355 -21.39 -4.11 -6.60
N GLU A 356 -20.69 -3.61 -7.63
CA GLU A 356 -19.93 -4.43 -8.59
C GLU A 356 -18.55 -4.87 -8.08
N VAL A 357 -18.02 -4.18 -7.07
CA VAL A 357 -16.75 -4.51 -6.42
C VAL A 357 -16.99 -4.65 -4.93
N SER A 358 -16.44 -5.70 -4.33
CA SER A 358 -16.59 -6.00 -2.92
C SER A 358 -15.96 -4.92 -2.03
N VAL A 359 -16.65 -4.58 -0.95
CA VAL A 359 -16.13 -3.70 0.10
C VAL A 359 -14.94 -4.29 0.87
N LYS A 360 -14.68 -5.59 0.75
CA LYS A 360 -13.48 -6.25 1.30
C LYS A 360 -12.17 -5.74 0.71
N ASN A 361 -12.23 -5.07 -0.45
CA ASN A 361 -11.07 -4.39 -1.04
C ASN A 361 -10.72 -3.07 -0.32
N LEU A 362 -11.54 -2.63 0.63
CA LEU A 362 -11.24 -1.46 1.45
C LEU A 362 -10.12 -1.80 2.44
N SER A 363 -9.08 -1.00 2.47
CA SER A 363 -8.02 -1.09 3.48
C SER A 363 -8.32 -0.14 4.63
N GLY A 364 -8.42 -0.69 5.82
CA GLY A 364 -8.57 0.12 7.03
C GLY A 364 -7.21 0.50 7.66
N PRO A 365 -7.24 1.17 8.82
CA PRO A 365 -6.02 1.65 9.48
C PRO A 365 -5.01 0.55 9.84
N ILE A 366 -5.49 -0.66 10.17
CA ILE A 366 -4.62 -1.79 10.55
C ILE A 366 -3.88 -2.30 9.31
N SER A 367 -4.59 -2.50 8.18
CA SER A 367 -3.98 -2.91 6.91
C SER A 367 -2.98 -1.87 6.39
N ILE A 368 -3.27 -0.58 6.55
CA ILE A 368 -2.35 0.49 6.15
C ILE A 368 -1.10 0.47 7.04
N ALA A 369 -1.25 0.25 8.35
CA ALA A 369 -0.11 0.15 9.26
C ALA A 369 0.77 -1.07 8.96
N ASP A 370 0.18 -2.22 8.70
CA ASP A 370 0.89 -3.43 8.30
C ASP A 370 1.66 -3.22 6.98
N SER A 371 1.00 -2.62 5.98
CA SER A 371 1.61 -2.26 4.70
C SER A 371 2.77 -1.28 4.85
N ALA A 372 2.67 -0.30 5.76
CA ALA A 372 3.76 0.63 6.07
C ALA A 372 4.97 -0.11 6.66
N GLY A 373 4.73 -1.00 7.63
CA GLY A 373 5.78 -1.81 8.25
C GLY A 373 6.46 -2.74 7.24
N LYS A 374 5.68 -3.47 6.45
CA LYS A 374 6.20 -4.35 5.38
C LYS A 374 7.00 -3.57 4.35
N SER A 375 6.47 -2.46 3.85
CA SER A 375 7.17 -1.62 2.87
C SER A 375 8.49 -1.07 3.42
N ALA A 376 8.52 -0.63 4.67
CA ALA A 376 9.73 -0.16 5.33
C ALA A 376 10.77 -1.30 5.53
N SER A 377 10.32 -2.53 5.81
CA SER A 377 11.21 -3.70 5.97
C SER A 377 11.86 -4.12 4.65
N PHE A 378 11.18 -3.93 3.52
CA PHE A 378 11.75 -4.17 2.18
C PHE A 378 12.72 -3.08 1.72
N GLY A 379 12.79 -1.96 2.41
CA GLY A 379 13.73 -0.89 2.16
C GLY A 379 13.11 0.45 1.74
N LEU A 380 13.98 1.47 1.65
CA LEU A 380 13.54 2.86 1.46
C LEU A 380 12.73 3.07 0.17
N VAL A 381 13.10 2.42 -0.94
CA VAL A 381 12.40 2.59 -2.22
C VAL A 381 10.95 2.09 -2.12
N TYR A 382 10.75 0.93 -1.49
CA TYR A 382 9.41 0.38 -1.25
C TYR A 382 8.59 1.26 -0.32
N PHE A 383 9.22 1.84 0.70
CA PHE A 383 8.54 2.76 1.60
C PHE A 383 8.15 4.07 0.91
N ILE A 384 9.02 4.63 0.05
CA ILE A 384 8.69 5.82 -0.76
C ILE A 384 7.54 5.50 -1.73
N LYS A 385 7.54 4.31 -2.35
CA LYS A 385 6.46 3.85 -3.23
C LYS A 385 5.12 3.76 -2.48
N PHE A 386 5.14 3.18 -1.29
CA PHE A 386 3.98 3.14 -0.39
C PHE A 386 3.47 4.55 -0.07
N LEU A 387 4.35 5.47 0.32
CA LEU A 387 4.00 6.87 0.58
C LEU A 387 3.35 7.54 -0.63
N ALA A 388 3.88 7.31 -1.85
CA ALA A 388 3.33 7.87 -3.08
C ALA A 388 1.90 7.38 -3.33
N VAL A 389 1.65 6.07 -3.19
CA VAL A 389 0.31 5.47 -3.38
C VAL A 389 -0.67 6.01 -2.35
N VAL A 390 -0.29 6.03 -1.06
CA VAL A 390 -1.17 6.55 0.00
C VAL A 390 -1.41 8.05 -0.15
N SER A 391 -0.41 8.82 -0.61
CA SER A 391 -0.58 10.25 -0.90
C SER A 391 -1.60 10.50 -2.00
N ILE A 392 -1.60 9.70 -3.08
CA ILE A 392 -2.63 9.77 -4.12
C ILE A 392 -4.00 9.44 -3.52
N SER A 393 -4.09 8.37 -2.72
CA SER A 393 -5.35 7.98 -2.06
C SER A 393 -5.92 9.11 -1.21
N LEU A 394 -5.08 9.77 -0.40
CA LEU A 394 -5.48 10.92 0.40
C LEU A 394 -5.91 12.10 -0.48
N GLY A 395 -5.17 12.38 -1.56
CA GLY A 395 -5.54 13.44 -2.51
C GLY A 395 -6.90 13.19 -3.15
N VAL A 396 -7.14 11.95 -3.63
CA VAL A 396 -8.41 11.55 -4.26
C VAL A 396 -9.56 11.62 -3.26
N LEU A 397 -9.39 11.00 -2.08
CA LEU A 397 -10.44 10.98 -1.04
C LEU A 397 -10.80 12.37 -0.55
N ASN A 398 -9.79 13.24 -0.33
CA ASN A 398 -10.04 14.62 0.11
C ASN A 398 -10.72 15.48 -0.96
N LEU A 399 -10.66 15.11 -2.25
CA LEU A 399 -11.40 15.81 -3.31
C LEU A 399 -12.84 15.31 -3.49
N LEU A 400 -13.25 14.22 -2.82
CA LEU A 400 -14.64 13.77 -2.87
C LEU A 400 -15.57 14.82 -2.24
N PRO A 401 -16.80 15.00 -2.76
CA PRO A 401 -17.76 15.99 -2.26
C PRO A 401 -18.40 15.54 -0.94
N ILE A 402 -17.58 15.13 0.02
CA ILE A 402 -18.02 14.71 1.37
C ILE A 402 -17.79 15.88 2.31
N PRO A 403 -18.84 16.47 2.92
CA PRO A 403 -18.69 17.50 3.94
C PRO A 403 -17.76 17.00 5.06
N VAL A 404 -16.86 17.84 5.53
CA VAL A 404 -15.72 17.55 6.43
C VAL A 404 -14.38 17.40 5.69
N LEU A 405 -14.37 16.92 4.44
CA LEU A 405 -13.19 16.89 3.59
C LEU A 405 -13.08 18.17 2.75
N ASP A 406 -11.91 18.42 2.17
CA ASP A 406 -11.67 19.59 1.32
C ASP A 406 -12.64 19.67 0.14
N GLY A 407 -12.93 18.53 -0.49
CA GLY A 407 -13.90 18.42 -1.58
C GLY A 407 -15.31 18.85 -1.18
N GLY A 408 -15.69 18.64 0.07
CA GLY A 408 -16.95 19.15 0.62
C GLY A 408 -16.97 20.68 0.70
N HIS A 409 -15.87 21.31 1.12
CA HIS A 409 -15.73 22.77 1.08
C HIS A 409 -15.77 23.30 -0.35
N LEU A 410 -15.09 22.64 -1.28
CA LEU A 410 -15.13 23.00 -2.71
C LEU A 410 -16.54 22.86 -3.28
N PHE A 411 -17.27 21.84 -2.88
CA PHE A 411 -18.68 21.68 -3.27
C PHE A 411 -19.54 22.83 -2.74
N TYR A 412 -19.35 23.27 -1.50
CA TYR A 412 -20.03 24.46 -0.98
C TYR A 412 -19.68 25.73 -1.75
N PHE A 413 -18.41 25.90 -2.13
CA PHE A 413 -17.97 27.03 -2.95
C PHE A 413 -18.57 26.99 -4.36
N LEU A 414 -18.74 25.81 -4.94
CA LEU A 414 -19.44 25.66 -6.22
C LEU A 414 -20.91 26.10 -6.13
N ILE A 415 -21.61 25.70 -5.06
CA ILE A 415 -23.00 26.16 -4.83
C ILE A 415 -23.03 27.67 -4.60
N GLU A 416 -22.09 28.23 -3.85
CA GLU A 416 -21.97 29.68 -3.63
C GLU A 416 -21.77 30.42 -4.96
N ALA A 417 -20.89 29.91 -5.86
CA ALA A 417 -20.66 30.47 -7.18
C ALA A 417 -21.94 30.51 -8.04
N ILE A 418 -22.75 29.43 -8.00
CA ILE A 418 -24.01 29.34 -8.76
C ILE A 418 -25.09 30.27 -8.15
N LYS A 419 -25.17 30.34 -6.82
CA LYS A 419 -26.19 31.14 -6.11
C LYS A 419 -25.86 32.62 -6.02
N GLY A 420 -24.58 33.00 -6.24
CA GLY A 420 -24.09 34.36 -6.09
C GLY A 420 -24.04 34.88 -4.65
N LYS A 421 -24.26 34.02 -3.65
CA LYS A 421 -24.21 34.37 -2.22
C LYS A 421 -23.76 33.16 -1.37
N PRO A 422 -23.07 33.41 -0.24
CA PRO A 422 -22.64 32.37 0.68
C PRO A 422 -23.80 31.49 1.17
N LEU A 423 -23.49 30.24 1.47
CA LEU A 423 -24.42 29.32 2.13
C LEU A 423 -24.61 29.72 3.58
N SER A 424 -25.79 29.44 4.13
CA SER A 424 -26.06 29.69 5.55
C SER A 424 -25.25 28.75 6.44
N ASP A 425 -24.84 29.24 7.62
CA ASP A 425 -24.07 28.43 8.58
C ASP A 425 -24.83 27.18 9.01
N ARG A 426 -26.15 27.25 9.14
CA ARG A 426 -27.01 26.08 9.43
C ARG A 426 -26.92 25.00 8.38
N PHE A 427 -26.90 25.39 7.09
CA PHE A 427 -26.77 24.42 5.99
C PHE A 427 -25.41 23.75 6.01
N MET A 428 -24.33 24.51 6.22
CA MET A 428 -22.97 23.98 6.33
C MET A 428 -22.82 23.06 7.54
N GLU A 429 -23.38 23.44 8.69
CA GLU A 429 -23.36 22.63 9.91
C GLU A 429 -24.10 21.29 9.75
N GLN A 430 -25.29 21.32 9.14
CA GLN A 430 -26.05 20.08 8.85
C GLN A 430 -25.27 19.17 7.88
N GLY A 431 -24.67 19.74 6.83
CA GLY A 431 -23.84 19.00 5.90
C GLY A 431 -22.62 18.37 6.61
N GLN A 432 -21.95 19.12 7.49
CA GLN A 432 -20.84 18.58 8.28
C GLN A 432 -21.27 17.41 9.18
N LYS A 433 -22.45 17.47 9.82
CA LYS A 433 -22.98 16.36 10.62
C LYS A 433 -23.23 15.12 9.76
N ILE A 434 -23.80 15.29 8.56
CA ILE A 434 -24.00 14.19 7.61
C ILE A 434 -22.66 13.62 7.13
N GLY A 435 -21.74 14.50 6.75
CA GLY A 435 -20.39 14.08 6.32
C GLY A 435 -19.65 13.30 7.39
N LEU A 436 -19.75 13.74 8.65
CA LEU A 436 -19.16 13.02 9.77
C LEU A 436 -19.79 11.63 9.97
N LEU A 437 -21.11 11.52 9.85
CA LEU A 437 -21.81 10.22 9.93
C LEU A 437 -21.36 9.27 8.80
N ILE A 438 -21.25 9.78 7.56
CA ILE A 438 -20.74 9.00 6.42
C ILE A 438 -19.30 8.53 6.70
N LEU A 439 -18.44 9.43 7.14
CA LEU A 439 -17.04 9.12 7.45
C LEU A 439 -16.92 8.06 8.55
N LEU A 440 -17.68 8.20 9.63
CA LEU A 440 -17.74 7.21 10.72
C LEU A 440 -18.25 5.86 10.22
N GLY A 441 -19.26 5.85 9.33
CA GLY A 441 -19.78 4.63 8.72
C GLY A 441 -18.71 3.92 7.88
N VAL A 442 -18.02 4.65 7.00
CA VAL A 442 -16.93 4.11 6.17
C VAL A 442 -15.76 3.61 7.04
N MET A 443 -15.37 4.39 8.06
CA MET A 443 -14.31 3.98 8.99
C MET A 443 -14.68 2.72 9.78
N SER A 444 -15.93 2.61 10.24
CA SER A 444 -16.41 1.42 10.94
C SER A 444 -16.42 0.20 10.02
N LEU A 445 -16.84 0.37 8.77
CA LEU A 445 -16.80 -0.68 7.76
C LEU A 445 -15.34 -1.10 7.45
N ALA A 446 -14.43 -0.15 7.26
CA ALA A 446 -13.02 -0.43 7.01
C ALA A 446 -12.37 -1.16 8.20
N PHE A 447 -12.72 -0.76 9.43
CA PHE A 447 -12.27 -1.45 10.64
C PHE A 447 -12.84 -2.88 10.74
N TYR A 448 -14.09 -3.07 10.38
CA TYR A 448 -14.72 -4.38 10.34
C TYR A 448 -14.04 -5.30 9.30
N VAL A 449 -13.75 -4.77 8.11
CA VAL A 449 -13.02 -5.50 7.06
C VAL A 449 -11.61 -5.86 7.52
N ASP A 450 -10.89 -4.90 8.12
CA ASP A 450 -9.56 -5.17 8.69
C ASP A 450 -9.64 -6.27 9.75
N LEU A 451 -10.59 -6.16 10.67
CA LEU A 451 -10.76 -7.14 11.76
C LEU A 451 -11.03 -8.53 11.20
N ASN A 452 -11.93 -8.66 10.22
CA ASN A 452 -12.19 -9.94 9.57
C ASN A 452 -10.97 -10.48 8.83
N ARG A 453 -10.18 -9.61 8.18
CA ARG A 453 -8.94 -10.01 7.49
C ARG A 453 -7.87 -10.52 8.45
N PHE A 454 -7.85 -10.01 9.68
CA PHE A 454 -6.89 -10.42 10.72
C PHE A 454 -7.44 -11.48 11.66
N LEU A 455 -8.77 -11.68 11.74
CA LEU A 455 -9.43 -12.66 12.63
C LEU A 455 -9.97 -13.90 11.88
N GLY A 456 -10.13 -13.84 10.57
CA GLY A 456 -10.57 -14.95 9.72
C GLY A 456 -9.45 -15.52 8.94
#